data_1dce6ca74bc4083007709d6e4d1a8c0f
#
_entry.id   1dce6ca74bc4083007709d6e4d1a8c0f
#
_cell.length_a   1.000
_cell.length_b   1.000
_cell.length_c   1.000
_cell.angle_alpha   90.00
_cell.angle_beta   90.00
_cell.angle_gamma   90.00
#
_symmetry.space_group_name_H-M   'P 1'
#
loop_
_entity.id
_entity.type
_entity.pdbx_description
1 polymer ?
#
loop_
_entity_poly.entity_id
_entity_poly.type
_entity_poly.pdbx_seq_one_letter_code
_entity_poly.pdbx_strand_id
1 'polypeptide(L)'
;PDVFLPYHPNGMCFRSFDAEGHQTDQWTAYSVGGGALSEGRPGDSLATPEVYQMNTLTEIQKWCEDKGRSYWEYVDLCEGPDIWNYLQEIWEAMKASVERGIDHEGVLPGPLNLPRKAPSYYVKATGYKQTLQTRGLVYAYALAVSEENASGGVIVTAPTCGSSGVMPGVLYHLAKGHEFKDIRVLHALATAGLIGNVVKQNASISGAEVGCQGEVGVAWRPPGLVS
;
A
#
# COMPACT_ATOMS: atom_id res chain seq x y z
N PRO A 1 -22.36 -14.53 8.20
CA PRO A 1 -22.69 -14.98 6.85
C PRO A 1 -22.00 -16.32 6.64
N ASP A 2 -22.80 -17.36 6.42
CA ASP A 2 -22.31 -18.75 6.35
C ASP A 2 -22.16 -19.22 4.90
N VAL A 3 -22.14 -18.29 3.93
CA VAL A 3 -22.05 -18.59 2.50
C VAL A 3 -20.89 -17.83 1.90
N PHE A 4 -19.89 -18.56 1.41
CA PHE A 4 -18.80 -18.02 0.61
C PHE A 4 -19.22 -18.05 -0.88
N LEU A 5 -18.93 -16.98 -1.60
CA LEU A 5 -19.07 -16.96 -3.05
C LEU A 5 -17.99 -17.81 -3.72
N PRO A 6 -18.28 -18.49 -4.84
CA PRO A 6 -17.39 -19.55 -5.35
C PRO A 6 -16.01 -19.10 -5.83
N TYR A 7 -15.91 -17.84 -6.29
CA TYR A 7 -14.67 -17.34 -6.91
C TYR A 7 -13.61 -16.91 -5.91
N HIS A 8 -14.02 -16.18 -4.85
CA HIS A 8 -13.09 -15.66 -3.83
C HIS A 8 -13.83 -15.46 -2.51
N PRO A 9 -13.19 -15.73 -1.34
CA PRO A 9 -13.86 -15.62 -0.04
C PRO A 9 -14.30 -14.19 0.30
N ASN A 10 -13.64 -13.17 -0.24
CA ASN A 10 -13.98 -11.77 0.01
C ASN A 10 -14.84 -11.20 -1.12
N GLY A 11 -16.07 -11.69 -1.23
CA GLY A 11 -17.03 -11.29 -2.24
C GLY A 11 -18.28 -10.64 -1.66
N MET A 12 -18.87 -9.72 -2.43
CA MET A 12 -20.14 -9.08 -2.13
C MET A 12 -21.08 -9.13 -3.32
N CYS A 13 -22.37 -9.35 -3.05
CA CYS A 13 -23.42 -9.30 -4.03
C CYS A 13 -24.36 -8.14 -3.69
N PHE A 14 -24.51 -7.19 -4.60
CA PHE A 14 -25.42 -6.06 -4.52
C PHE A 14 -26.65 -6.35 -5.36
N ARG A 15 -27.83 -6.02 -4.88
CA ARG A 15 -29.08 -6.15 -5.59
C ARG A 15 -29.88 -4.86 -5.45
N SER A 16 -30.41 -4.38 -6.55
CA SER A 16 -31.37 -3.27 -6.57
C SER A 16 -32.78 -3.78 -6.79
N PHE A 17 -33.75 -3.05 -6.23
CA PHE A 17 -35.17 -3.38 -6.32
C PHE A 17 -35.94 -2.12 -6.69
N ASP A 18 -37.05 -2.29 -7.43
CA ASP A 18 -38.01 -1.23 -7.70
C ASP A 18 -38.90 -0.94 -6.47
N ALA A 19 -39.81 0.02 -6.60
CA ALA A 19 -40.72 0.40 -5.52
C ALA A 19 -41.73 -0.72 -5.17
N GLU A 20 -41.97 -1.63 -6.10
CA GLU A 20 -42.86 -2.80 -5.99
C GLU A 20 -42.14 -4.01 -5.40
N GLY A 21 -40.81 -3.94 -5.19
CA GLY A 21 -39.99 -4.99 -4.60
C GLY A 21 -39.46 -6.03 -5.59
N HIS A 22 -39.59 -5.79 -6.90
CA HIS A 22 -38.97 -6.64 -7.91
C HIS A 22 -37.47 -6.30 -8.07
N GLN A 23 -36.65 -7.35 -8.16
CA GLN A 23 -35.22 -7.15 -8.40
C GLN A 23 -34.99 -6.60 -9.81
N THR A 24 -34.37 -5.42 -9.89
CA THR A 24 -34.08 -4.74 -11.16
C THR A 24 -32.67 -5.00 -11.66
N ASP A 25 -31.69 -5.20 -10.75
CA ASP A 25 -30.30 -5.47 -11.13
C ASP A 25 -29.57 -6.27 -10.04
N GLN A 26 -28.45 -6.87 -10.42
CA GLN A 26 -27.55 -7.56 -9.49
C GLN A 26 -26.11 -7.42 -9.97
N TRP A 27 -25.24 -7.03 -9.04
CA TRP A 27 -23.81 -6.96 -9.28
C TRP A 27 -23.04 -7.71 -8.19
N THR A 28 -22.09 -8.56 -8.63
CA THR A 28 -21.22 -9.29 -7.72
C THR A 28 -19.77 -8.85 -7.95
N ALA A 29 -19.10 -8.46 -6.88
CA ALA A 29 -17.72 -8.01 -6.91
C ALA A 29 -16.91 -8.72 -5.83
N TYR A 30 -15.64 -8.96 -6.11
CA TYR A 30 -14.67 -9.59 -5.23
C TYR A 30 -13.50 -8.66 -4.98
N SER A 31 -13.12 -8.46 -3.72
CA SER A 31 -11.88 -7.79 -3.37
C SER A 31 -10.76 -8.81 -3.35
N VAL A 32 -9.85 -8.72 -4.33
CA VAL A 32 -8.80 -9.73 -4.55
C VAL A 32 -7.43 -9.32 -3.99
N GLY A 33 -7.41 -8.24 -3.21
CA GLY A 33 -6.22 -7.73 -2.53
C GLY A 33 -5.67 -6.46 -3.18
N GLY A 34 -4.89 -5.69 -2.39
CA GLY A 34 -4.25 -4.46 -2.86
C GLY A 34 -5.20 -3.36 -3.39
N GLY A 35 -6.49 -3.41 -3.03
CA GLY A 35 -7.51 -2.50 -3.57
C GLY A 35 -8.09 -2.94 -4.93
N ALA A 36 -7.62 -4.03 -5.50
CA ALA A 36 -8.15 -4.55 -6.78
C ALA A 36 -9.51 -5.21 -6.60
N LEU A 37 -10.40 -4.96 -7.57
CA LEU A 37 -11.72 -5.57 -7.66
C LEU A 37 -11.78 -6.48 -8.89
N SER A 38 -12.50 -7.60 -8.76
CA SER A 38 -12.81 -8.53 -9.86
C SER A 38 -14.31 -8.84 -9.86
N GLU A 39 -14.90 -9.04 -11.02
CA GLU A 39 -16.27 -9.54 -11.16
C GLU A 39 -16.35 -11.07 -11.20
N GLY A 40 -15.22 -11.75 -11.10
CA GLY A 40 -15.14 -13.22 -11.10
C GLY A 40 -15.30 -13.84 -12.47
N ARG A 41 -15.09 -13.08 -13.54
CA ARG A 41 -15.14 -13.60 -14.92
C ARG A 41 -13.77 -14.17 -15.31
N PRO A 42 -13.71 -15.26 -16.08
CA PRO A 42 -12.45 -15.72 -16.65
C PRO A 42 -11.83 -14.61 -17.52
N GLY A 43 -10.64 -14.15 -17.16
CA GLY A 43 -9.95 -13.05 -17.83
C GLY A 43 -10.11 -11.68 -17.19
N ASP A 44 -10.84 -11.56 -16.08
CA ASP A 44 -10.97 -10.32 -15.27
C ASP A 44 -9.69 -9.95 -14.49
N SER A 45 -8.66 -10.79 -14.50
CA SER A 45 -7.35 -10.28 -14.19
C SER A 45 -7.04 -9.24 -15.27
N LEU A 46 -7.03 -7.97 -14.90
CA LEU A 46 -6.46 -6.93 -15.73
C LEU A 46 -5.10 -7.48 -16.18
N ALA A 47 -5.03 -7.89 -17.46
CA ALA A 47 -3.79 -8.35 -18.07
C ALA A 47 -2.86 -7.13 -18.09
N THR A 48 -2.22 -6.87 -16.98
CA THR A 48 -1.15 -5.89 -16.91
C THR A 48 -0.05 -6.43 -17.83
N PRO A 49 0.39 -5.66 -18.82
CA PRO A 49 1.48 -6.09 -19.68
C PRO A 49 2.66 -6.48 -18.78
N GLU A 50 3.29 -7.60 -19.11
CA GLU A 50 4.44 -8.11 -18.38
C GLU A 50 5.65 -7.23 -18.73
N VAL A 51 5.83 -6.16 -17.95
CA VAL A 51 6.86 -5.15 -18.18
C VAL A 51 8.23 -5.64 -17.69
N TYR A 52 8.22 -6.43 -16.59
CA TYR A 52 9.43 -6.94 -15.97
C TYR A 52 9.74 -8.37 -16.44
N GLN A 53 10.91 -8.57 -17.04
CA GLN A 53 11.37 -9.89 -17.51
C GLN A 53 11.90 -10.78 -16.38
N MET A 54 12.38 -10.19 -15.28
CA MET A 54 12.93 -10.90 -14.13
C MET A 54 11.93 -10.91 -12.98
N ASN A 55 11.64 -12.12 -12.47
CA ASN A 55 10.59 -12.36 -11.49
C ASN A 55 11.13 -12.69 -10.10
N THR A 56 12.44 -12.74 -9.92
CA THR A 56 13.09 -12.98 -8.64
C THR A 56 14.06 -11.86 -8.29
N LEU A 57 14.18 -11.59 -7.00
CA LEU A 57 15.10 -10.56 -6.51
C LEU A 57 16.57 -10.93 -6.82
N THR A 58 16.89 -12.22 -6.81
CA THR A 58 18.24 -12.73 -7.13
C THR A 58 18.66 -12.41 -8.57
N GLU A 59 17.76 -12.59 -9.54
CA GLU A 59 18.01 -12.25 -10.95
C GLU A 59 18.22 -10.75 -11.11
N ILE A 60 17.35 -9.95 -10.51
CA ILE A 60 17.43 -8.47 -10.56
C ILE A 60 18.72 -7.98 -9.90
N GLN A 61 19.09 -8.53 -8.74
CA GLN A 61 20.34 -8.20 -8.06
C GLN A 61 21.55 -8.51 -8.92
N LYS A 62 21.59 -9.69 -9.52
CA LYS A 62 22.68 -10.09 -10.43
C LYS A 62 22.77 -9.15 -11.62
N TRP A 63 21.64 -8.78 -12.22
CA TRP A 63 21.61 -7.80 -13.30
C TRP A 63 22.18 -6.45 -12.86
N CYS A 64 21.81 -5.96 -11.68
CA CYS A 64 22.32 -4.72 -11.12
C CYS A 64 23.85 -4.77 -10.91
N GLU A 65 24.36 -5.87 -10.36
CA GLU A 65 25.80 -6.09 -10.14
C GLU A 65 26.56 -6.15 -11.47
N ASP A 66 26.09 -6.96 -12.43
CA ASP A 66 26.72 -7.14 -13.74
C ASP A 66 26.76 -5.85 -14.57
N LYS A 67 25.79 -4.94 -14.38
CA LYS A 67 25.68 -3.67 -15.11
C LYS A 67 26.17 -2.46 -14.33
N GLY A 68 26.51 -2.62 -13.04
CA GLY A 68 26.85 -1.50 -12.16
C GLY A 68 25.70 -0.51 -12.00
N ARG A 69 24.45 -1.01 -11.93
CA ARG A 69 23.22 -0.24 -11.87
C ARG A 69 22.48 -0.45 -10.55
N SER A 70 21.63 0.51 -10.20
CA SER A 70 20.73 0.44 -9.05
C SER A 70 19.38 -0.19 -9.43
N TYR A 71 18.60 -0.65 -8.43
CA TYR A 71 17.26 -1.21 -8.65
C TYR A 71 16.30 -0.23 -9.34
N TRP A 72 16.32 1.04 -8.97
CA TRP A 72 15.49 2.06 -9.59
C TRP A 72 15.84 2.31 -11.07
N GLU A 73 17.12 2.12 -11.46
CA GLU A 73 17.53 2.22 -12.86
C GLU A 73 17.03 1.02 -13.69
N TYR A 74 16.84 -0.14 -13.06
CA TYR A 74 16.15 -1.26 -13.69
C TYR A 74 14.68 -0.95 -13.92
N VAL A 75 14.00 -0.31 -12.96
CA VAL A 75 12.62 0.16 -13.12
C VAL A 75 12.53 1.17 -14.27
N ASP A 76 13.39 2.16 -14.30
CA ASP A 76 13.45 3.17 -15.38
C ASP A 76 13.61 2.55 -16.76
N LEU A 77 14.47 1.51 -16.86
CA LEU A 77 14.69 0.77 -18.10
C LEU A 77 13.42 0.01 -18.55
N CYS A 78 12.69 -0.60 -17.61
CA CYS A 78 11.54 -1.44 -17.93
C CYS A 78 10.27 -0.62 -18.19
N GLU A 79 9.99 0.39 -17.37
CA GLU A 79 8.76 1.20 -17.40
C GLU A 79 8.87 2.43 -18.31
N GLY A 80 10.09 2.90 -18.54
CA GLY A 80 10.32 4.15 -19.28
C GLY A 80 10.06 5.41 -18.46
N PRO A 81 10.14 6.61 -19.10
CA PRO A 81 10.17 7.88 -18.39
C PRO A 81 8.87 8.27 -17.70
N ASP A 82 7.73 7.73 -18.12
CA ASP A 82 6.40 8.10 -17.58
C ASP A 82 6.22 7.60 -16.14
N ILE A 83 6.97 6.61 -15.71
CA ILE A 83 6.93 6.09 -14.34
C ILE A 83 7.22 7.18 -13.30
N TRP A 84 8.07 8.16 -13.61
CA TRP A 84 8.45 9.21 -12.68
C TRP A 84 7.30 10.16 -12.37
N ASN A 85 6.46 10.48 -13.35
CA ASN A 85 5.25 11.27 -13.16
C ASN A 85 4.26 10.51 -12.26
N TYR A 86 4.05 9.22 -12.53
CA TYR A 86 3.21 8.37 -11.71
C TYR A 86 3.72 8.26 -10.27
N LEU A 87 5.01 8.02 -10.06
CA LEU A 87 5.59 7.95 -8.71
C LEU A 87 5.53 9.30 -7.98
N GLN A 88 5.59 10.42 -8.70
CA GLN A 88 5.38 11.74 -8.11
C GLN A 88 3.93 11.88 -7.58
N GLU A 89 2.93 11.47 -8.35
CA GLU A 89 1.53 11.47 -7.90
C GLU A 89 1.33 10.56 -6.67
N ILE A 90 1.95 9.38 -6.67
CA ILE A 90 1.96 8.47 -5.53
C ILE A 90 2.58 9.14 -4.29
N TRP A 91 3.71 9.80 -4.46
CA TRP A 91 4.38 10.51 -3.37
C TRP A 91 3.51 11.65 -2.79
N GLU A 92 2.89 12.45 -3.66
CA GLU A 92 1.96 13.50 -3.21
C GLU A 92 0.77 12.92 -2.44
N ALA A 93 0.18 11.83 -2.91
CA ALA A 93 -0.89 11.14 -2.20
C ALA A 93 -0.44 10.59 -0.83
N MET A 94 0.77 10.04 -0.74
CA MET A 94 1.36 9.59 0.52
C MET A 94 1.55 10.75 1.50
N LYS A 95 2.14 11.87 1.07
CA LYS A 95 2.33 13.07 1.91
C LYS A 95 0.99 13.58 2.43
N ALA A 96 0.04 13.78 1.51
CA ALA A 96 -1.28 14.29 1.85
C ALA A 96 -2.03 13.38 2.84
N SER A 97 -1.88 12.06 2.74
CA SER A 97 -2.51 11.12 3.68
C SER A 97 -1.92 11.20 5.08
N VAL A 98 -0.60 11.38 5.20
CA VAL A 98 0.07 11.61 6.49
C VAL A 98 -0.41 12.91 7.14
N GLU A 99 -0.40 14.00 6.37
CA GLU A 99 -0.78 15.35 6.87
C GLU A 99 -2.23 15.37 7.32
N ARG A 100 -3.17 14.87 6.50
CA ARG A 100 -4.58 14.78 6.89
C ARG A 100 -4.78 13.96 8.17
N GLY A 101 -4.13 12.79 8.26
CA GLY A 101 -4.32 11.91 9.41
C GLY A 101 -3.72 12.46 10.70
N ILE A 102 -2.70 13.31 10.64
CA ILE A 102 -2.16 14.00 11.82
C ILE A 102 -3.11 15.11 12.29
N ASP A 103 -3.75 15.81 11.39
CA ASP A 103 -4.64 16.93 11.70
C ASP A 103 -6.06 16.47 12.04
N HIS A 104 -6.39 15.21 11.82
CA HIS A 104 -7.76 14.68 11.98
C HIS A 104 -7.94 14.03 13.36
N GLU A 105 -8.68 14.68 14.21
CA GLU A 105 -9.07 14.17 15.54
C GLU A 105 -10.44 13.46 15.48
N GLY A 106 -10.82 12.83 16.59
CA GLY A 106 -12.14 12.22 16.76
C GLY A 106 -12.09 10.69 16.84
N VAL A 107 -13.15 10.05 16.34
CA VAL A 107 -13.38 8.60 16.44
C VAL A 107 -13.42 7.99 15.05
N LEU A 108 -12.79 6.83 14.89
CA LEU A 108 -12.85 6.05 13.66
C LEU A 108 -14.27 5.51 13.43
N PRO A 109 -14.72 5.41 12.17
CA PRO A 109 -16.01 4.83 11.85
C PRO A 109 -16.07 3.35 12.26
N GLY A 110 -17.27 2.90 12.64
CA GLY A 110 -17.53 1.52 13.01
C GLY A 110 -18.02 1.36 14.46
N PRO A 111 -18.44 0.14 14.84
CA PRO A 111 -19.09 -0.12 16.12
C PRO A 111 -18.16 -0.07 17.33
N LEU A 112 -16.85 -0.07 17.13
CA LEU A 112 -15.86 -0.13 18.23
C LEU A 112 -15.57 1.24 18.85
N ASN A 113 -16.00 2.35 18.24
CA ASN A 113 -15.76 3.71 18.70
C ASN A 113 -14.29 3.98 19.06
N LEU A 114 -13.36 3.52 18.21
CA LEU A 114 -11.93 3.68 18.45
C LEU A 114 -11.50 5.13 18.26
N PRO A 115 -10.89 5.78 19.27
CA PRO A 115 -10.38 7.14 19.10
C PRO A 115 -9.16 7.15 18.17
N ARG A 116 -9.04 8.19 17.35
CA ARG A 116 -7.82 8.46 16.57
C ARG A 116 -6.67 8.74 17.52
N LYS A 117 -5.51 8.20 17.22
CA LYS A 117 -4.29 8.25 18.06
C LYS A 117 -3.17 9.05 17.41
N ALA A 118 -3.15 9.14 16.08
CA ALA A 118 -2.06 9.77 15.34
C ALA A 118 -1.76 11.20 15.83
N PRO A 119 -2.75 12.10 15.99
CA PRO A 119 -2.49 13.46 16.49
C PRO A 119 -1.81 13.46 17.86
N SER A 120 -2.32 12.67 18.81
CA SER A 120 -1.75 12.60 20.16
C SER A 120 -0.36 11.98 20.21
N TYR A 121 -0.08 11.00 19.35
CA TYR A 121 1.24 10.39 19.22
C TYR A 121 2.24 11.39 18.61
N TYR A 122 1.81 12.14 17.60
CA TYR A 122 2.62 13.18 16.99
C TYR A 122 3.06 14.26 18.02
N VAL A 123 2.09 14.81 18.76
CA VAL A 123 2.37 15.82 19.80
C VAL A 123 3.29 15.27 20.87
N LYS A 124 3.09 14.04 21.35
CA LYS A 124 3.99 13.41 22.32
C LYS A 124 5.39 13.19 21.75
N ALA A 125 5.49 12.73 20.49
CA ALA A 125 6.75 12.45 19.84
C ALA A 125 7.61 13.72 19.67
N THR A 126 7.00 14.87 19.37
CA THR A 126 7.72 16.14 19.26
C THR A 126 8.38 16.58 20.57
N GLY A 127 7.85 16.15 21.71
CA GLY A 127 8.41 16.42 23.05
C GLY A 127 9.49 15.42 23.50
N TYR A 128 9.76 14.36 22.74
CA TYR A 128 10.73 13.35 23.14
C TYR A 128 12.18 13.76 22.83
N LYS A 129 13.13 13.16 23.55
CA LYS A 129 14.56 13.25 23.20
C LYS A 129 14.78 12.60 21.82
N GLN A 130 15.77 13.09 21.08
CA GLN A 130 16.02 12.76 19.66
C GLN A 130 15.92 11.26 19.33
N THR A 131 16.46 10.36 20.14
CA THR A 131 16.44 8.90 19.89
C THR A 131 15.04 8.31 19.93
N LEU A 132 14.17 8.79 20.84
CA LEU A 132 12.77 8.35 20.94
C LEU A 132 11.88 9.13 19.99
N GLN A 133 12.22 10.38 19.69
CA GLN A 133 11.48 11.24 18.79
C GLN A 133 11.35 10.63 17.39
N THR A 134 12.45 10.16 16.80
CA THR A 134 12.46 9.48 15.49
C THR A 134 11.46 8.35 15.44
N ARG A 135 11.51 7.43 16.41
CA ARG A 135 10.57 6.29 16.47
C ARG A 135 9.14 6.76 16.67
N GLY A 136 8.93 7.72 17.58
CA GLY A 136 7.60 8.26 17.86
C GLY A 136 6.96 8.92 16.64
N LEU A 137 7.74 9.69 15.87
CA LEU A 137 7.27 10.34 14.64
C LEU A 137 6.93 9.34 13.56
N VAL A 138 7.77 8.32 13.31
CA VAL A 138 7.46 7.27 12.32
C VAL A 138 6.16 6.55 12.69
N TYR A 139 5.96 6.22 13.98
CA TYR A 139 4.70 5.60 14.43
C TYR A 139 3.49 6.54 14.25
N ALA A 140 3.63 7.82 14.56
CA ALA A 140 2.55 8.79 14.38
C ALA A 140 2.15 8.92 12.90
N TYR A 141 3.13 9.00 12.00
CA TYR A 141 2.89 9.07 10.56
C TYR A 141 2.25 7.79 10.00
N ALA A 142 2.74 6.62 10.42
CA ALA A 142 2.15 5.35 10.00
C ALA A 142 0.71 5.18 10.50
N LEU A 143 0.44 5.57 11.76
CA LEU A 143 -0.91 5.60 12.32
C LEU A 143 -1.82 6.57 11.59
N ALA A 144 -1.33 7.75 11.22
CA ALA A 144 -2.09 8.74 10.47
C ALA A 144 -2.68 8.16 9.18
N VAL A 145 -1.84 7.50 8.38
CA VAL A 145 -2.28 6.84 7.14
C VAL A 145 -3.22 5.67 7.41
N SER A 146 -2.94 4.86 8.44
CA SER A 146 -3.80 3.73 8.81
C SER A 146 -5.18 4.18 9.27
N GLU A 147 -5.27 5.28 9.99
CA GLU A 147 -6.53 5.89 10.42
C GLU A 147 -7.29 6.54 9.26
N GLU A 148 -6.59 7.14 8.30
CA GLU A 148 -7.18 7.60 7.05
C GLU A 148 -7.74 6.43 6.22
N ASN A 149 -6.99 5.33 6.11
CA ASN A 149 -7.49 4.10 5.47
C ASN A 149 -8.77 3.59 6.14
N ALA A 150 -8.79 3.51 7.46
CA ALA A 150 -9.96 3.06 8.24
C ALA A 150 -11.17 3.99 8.11
N SER A 151 -10.96 5.24 7.71
CA SER A 151 -12.00 6.26 7.56
C SER A 151 -12.46 6.46 6.11
N GLY A 152 -11.94 5.67 5.16
CA GLY A 152 -12.26 5.81 3.74
C GLY A 152 -11.55 6.99 3.06
N GLY A 153 -10.49 7.51 3.67
CA GLY A 153 -9.63 8.54 3.08
C GLY A 153 -8.80 7.97 1.91
N VAL A 154 -8.33 8.88 1.05
CA VAL A 154 -7.45 8.51 -0.07
C VAL A 154 -6.07 8.17 0.48
N ILE A 155 -5.65 6.93 0.27
CA ILE A 155 -4.33 6.41 0.66
C ILE A 155 -3.72 5.62 -0.50
N VAL A 156 -2.42 5.38 -0.46
CA VAL A 156 -1.74 4.50 -1.41
C VAL A 156 -1.75 3.07 -0.88
N THR A 157 -2.21 2.14 -1.71
CA THR A 157 -2.22 0.71 -1.41
C THR A 157 -1.23 0.00 -2.30
N ALA A 158 -0.15 -0.56 -1.76
CA ALA A 158 0.74 -1.40 -2.54
C ALA A 158 1.71 -2.19 -1.65
N PRO A 159 1.72 -3.50 -1.77
CA PRO A 159 0.74 -4.35 -2.46
C PRO A 159 -0.50 -4.65 -1.62
N THR A 160 -0.56 -4.23 -0.34
CA THR A 160 -1.69 -4.48 0.56
C THR A 160 -2.25 -3.20 1.17
N CYS A 161 -3.52 -3.22 1.60
CA CYS A 161 -4.16 -2.08 2.27
C CYS A 161 -3.82 -2.00 3.76
N GLY A 162 -3.67 -3.14 4.44
CA GLY A 162 -3.46 -3.19 5.90
C GLY A 162 -2.13 -2.59 6.34
N SER A 163 -1.10 -2.68 5.50
CA SER A 163 0.22 -2.11 5.76
C SER A 163 0.47 -0.76 5.07
N SER A 164 -0.56 -0.13 4.52
CA SER A 164 -0.48 1.11 3.73
C SER A 164 0.19 2.30 4.45
N GLY A 165 0.20 2.30 5.78
CA GLY A 165 0.84 3.34 6.58
C GLY A 165 2.36 3.22 6.73
N VAL A 166 2.94 2.04 6.50
CA VAL A 166 4.36 1.79 6.79
C VAL A 166 5.28 2.59 5.88
N MET A 167 5.13 2.42 4.57
CA MET A 167 5.96 3.11 3.58
C MET A 167 5.84 4.64 3.64
N PRO A 168 4.62 5.22 3.64
CA PRO A 168 4.46 6.66 3.78
C PRO A 168 5.05 7.20 5.07
N GLY A 169 4.84 6.51 6.20
CA GLY A 169 5.37 6.94 7.50
C GLY A 169 6.89 7.01 7.53
N VAL A 170 7.57 6.02 6.97
CA VAL A 170 9.03 5.98 6.89
C VAL A 170 9.57 7.03 5.92
N LEU A 171 9.04 7.08 4.69
CA LEU A 171 9.50 8.01 3.66
C LEU A 171 9.25 9.46 4.05
N TYR A 172 8.09 9.77 4.61
CA TYR A 172 7.76 11.11 5.09
C TYR A 172 8.72 11.56 6.20
N HIS A 173 9.02 10.66 7.14
CA HIS A 173 9.99 10.94 8.20
C HIS A 173 11.39 11.23 7.64
N LEU A 174 11.86 10.38 6.72
CA LEU A 174 13.18 10.54 6.10
C LEU A 174 13.26 11.81 5.25
N ALA A 175 12.25 12.08 4.42
CA ALA A 175 12.22 13.26 3.57
C ALA A 175 12.23 14.54 4.41
N LYS A 176 11.42 14.61 5.46
CA LYS A 176 11.31 15.78 6.34
C LYS A 176 12.53 15.95 7.26
N GLY A 177 13.09 14.86 7.77
CA GLY A 177 14.20 14.88 8.72
C GLY A 177 15.58 15.09 8.09
N HIS A 178 15.74 14.72 6.83
CA HIS A 178 17.01 14.82 6.09
C HIS A 178 16.96 15.76 4.88
N GLU A 179 15.85 16.48 4.72
CA GLU A 179 15.64 17.42 3.60
C GLU A 179 15.97 16.79 2.23
N PHE A 180 15.60 15.52 2.04
CA PHE A 180 15.82 14.83 0.78
C PHE A 180 15.03 15.49 -0.34
N LYS A 181 15.69 15.70 -1.47
CA LYS A 181 15.00 16.12 -2.69
C LYS A 181 14.03 15.03 -3.14
N ASP A 182 12.89 15.40 -3.65
CA ASP A 182 11.83 14.47 -4.09
C ASP A 182 12.36 13.36 -5.00
N ILE A 183 13.29 13.66 -5.90
CA ILE A 183 13.89 12.65 -6.78
C ILE A 183 14.49 11.45 -6.02
N ARG A 184 15.08 11.66 -4.83
CA ARG A 184 15.60 10.56 -4.02
C ARG A 184 14.49 9.71 -3.42
N VAL A 185 13.38 10.33 -3.08
CA VAL A 185 12.18 9.63 -2.61
C VAL A 185 11.57 8.83 -3.75
N LEU A 186 11.51 9.39 -4.96
CA LEU A 186 11.03 8.66 -6.14
C LEU A 186 11.90 7.44 -6.47
N HIS A 187 13.22 7.54 -6.39
CA HIS A 187 14.11 6.38 -6.54
C HIS A 187 13.85 5.30 -5.49
N ALA A 188 13.58 5.70 -4.24
CA ALA A 188 13.23 4.77 -3.18
C ALA A 188 11.85 4.11 -3.44
N LEU A 189 10.87 4.88 -3.92
CA LEU A 189 9.55 4.36 -4.31
C LEU A 189 9.64 3.39 -5.49
N ALA A 190 10.43 3.71 -6.52
CA ALA A 190 10.67 2.81 -7.65
C ALA A 190 11.25 1.47 -7.17
N THR A 191 12.27 1.52 -6.31
CA THR A 191 12.87 0.32 -5.71
C THR A 191 11.86 -0.47 -4.87
N ALA A 192 11.08 0.20 -4.03
CA ALA A 192 10.06 -0.43 -3.21
C ALA A 192 8.94 -1.06 -4.05
N GLY A 193 8.50 -0.38 -5.10
CA GLY A 193 7.50 -0.88 -6.05
C GLY A 193 7.97 -2.14 -6.77
N LEU A 194 9.24 -2.17 -7.21
CA LEU A 194 9.85 -3.36 -7.81
C LEU A 194 9.83 -4.56 -6.87
N ILE A 195 10.21 -4.36 -5.60
CA ILE A 195 10.16 -5.43 -4.59
C ILE A 195 8.72 -5.87 -4.34
N GLY A 196 7.79 -4.93 -4.26
CA GLY A 196 6.36 -5.21 -4.15
C GLY A 196 5.82 -6.06 -5.31
N ASN A 197 6.25 -5.79 -6.54
CA ASN A 197 5.89 -6.59 -7.72
C ASN A 197 6.45 -8.02 -7.65
N VAL A 198 7.70 -8.19 -7.22
CA VAL A 198 8.27 -9.53 -7.01
C VAL A 198 7.48 -10.31 -5.95
N VAL A 199 7.08 -9.66 -4.86
CA VAL A 199 6.23 -10.29 -3.85
C VAL A 199 4.86 -10.65 -4.43
N LYS A 200 4.23 -9.74 -5.17
CA LYS A 200 2.91 -9.96 -5.79
C LYS A 200 2.91 -11.14 -6.75
N GLN A 201 3.99 -11.34 -7.50
CA GLN A 201 4.11 -12.48 -8.43
C GLN A 201 4.34 -13.82 -7.74
N ASN A 202 5.04 -13.82 -6.61
CA ASN A 202 5.48 -15.06 -5.95
C ASN A 202 4.62 -15.43 -4.73
N ALA A 203 3.68 -14.56 -4.31
CA ALA A 203 2.84 -14.77 -3.13
C ALA A 203 1.46 -14.15 -3.30
N SER A 204 0.48 -14.63 -2.53
CA SER A 204 -0.80 -13.93 -2.42
C SER A 204 -0.63 -12.63 -1.63
N ILE A 205 -1.30 -11.57 -2.11
CA ILE A 205 -1.40 -10.25 -1.46
C ILE A 205 -2.79 -10.02 -0.85
N SER A 206 -3.67 -11.04 -0.93
CA SER A 206 -5.01 -10.97 -0.37
C SER A 206 -4.99 -11.22 1.12
N GLY A 207 -5.39 -10.24 1.93
CA GLY A 207 -5.54 -10.43 3.38
C GLY A 207 -6.55 -11.52 3.76
N ALA A 208 -7.50 -11.84 2.87
CA ALA A 208 -8.44 -12.94 3.06
C ALA A 208 -7.78 -14.33 2.93
N GLU A 209 -6.68 -14.43 2.19
CA GLU A 209 -5.93 -15.68 1.98
C GLU A 209 -4.76 -15.83 2.94
N VAL A 210 -3.96 -14.77 3.13
CA VAL A 210 -2.70 -14.82 3.88
C VAL A 210 -2.78 -14.15 5.25
N GLY A 211 -3.89 -13.48 5.56
CA GLY A 211 -4.10 -12.77 6.81
C GLY A 211 -3.13 -11.62 7.05
N CYS A 212 -3.16 -11.09 8.28
CA CYS A 212 -2.27 -10.00 8.70
C CYS A 212 -0.78 -10.35 8.62
N GLN A 213 -0.41 -11.63 8.74
CA GLN A 213 1.00 -12.06 8.65
C GLN A 213 1.57 -11.82 7.25
N GLY A 214 0.79 -12.07 6.20
CA GLY A 214 1.20 -11.77 4.82
C GLY A 214 1.39 -10.28 4.60
N GLU A 215 0.48 -9.45 5.11
CA GLU A 215 0.58 -7.99 5.02
C GLU A 215 1.82 -7.43 5.74
N VAL A 216 2.07 -7.87 6.97
CA VAL A 216 3.26 -7.49 7.75
C VAL A 216 4.53 -7.99 7.06
N GLY A 217 4.54 -9.21 6.54
CA GLY A 217 5.68 -9.78 5.81
C GLY A 217 6.06 -8.97 4.58
N VAL A 218 5.08 -8.46 3.83
CA VAL A 218 5.31 -7.58 2.67
C VAL A 218 5.90 -6.23 3.09
N ALA A 219 5.38 -5.65 4.18
CA ALA A 219 5.82 -4.34 4.65
C ALA A 219 7.21 -4.36 5.30
N TRP A 220 7.61 -5.51 5.86
CA TRP A 220 8.81 -5.62 6.72
C TRP A 220 10.02 -6.24 6.01
N ARG A 221 9.92 -6.68 4.77
CA ARG A 221 11.06 -7.30 4.08
C ARG A 221 12.01 -6.23 3.54
N PRO A 222 13.15 -5.97 4.24
CA PRO A 222 14.18 -5.12 3.68
C PRO A 222 14.80 -5.81 2.46
N PRO A 223 15.22 -5.06 1.44
CA PRO A 223 15.96 -5.61 0.33
C PRO A 223 17.28 -6.20 0.86
N GLY A 224 17.46 -7.52 0.70
CA GLY A 224 18.70 -8.20 1.06
C GLY A 224 18.59 -9.41 1.98
N LEU A 225 17.40 -9.75 2.50
CA LEU A 225 17.19 -10.98 3.27
C LEU A 225 16.31 -11.96 2.48
N VAL A 226 16.83 -12.47 1.38
CA VAL A 226 16.33 -13.68 0.73
C VAL A 226 17.51 -14.64 0.64
N SER A 227 17.63 -15.47 1.65
CA SER A 227 18.34 -16.74 1.56
C SER A 227 17.36 -17.83 1.25
#